data_6811856a2d9bac8e6bb82a644e283086
#
_entry.id   6811856a2d9bac8e6bb82a644e283086
#
_cell.length_a   1.000
_cell.length_b   1.000
_cell.length_c   1.000
_cell.angle_alpha   90.00
_cell.angle_beta   90.00
_cell.angle_gamma   90.00
#
_symmetry.space_group_name_H-M   'P 1'
#
loop_
_entity.id
_entity.type
_entity.pdbx_description
1 polymer ?
#
loop_
_entity_poly.entity_id
_entity_poly.type
_entity_poly.pdbx_seq_one_letter_code
_entity_poly.pdbx_strand_id
1 'polypeptide(L)'
;ATSTQLVNPETKQWDYELIDMLGINRNMFMELKQPGTILGELTDGIKKIVGYNTRVVMCASHDTASAVMAVPTVADNVLYLSSGTWSLMGTELLKARCDEKSQVCNFTNEGGYDYRFRYLKNIMGLWIIQSVRHEFEDRYTFAELCKEAEETDYITSRIDVNNKCFLAPEN
;
A
#
# COMPACT_ATOMS: atom_id res chain seq x y z
N ALA A 1 -10.81 -2.01 1.80
CA ALA A 1 -11.43 -3.10 2.61
C ALA A 1 -10.36 -4.12 3.03
N THR A 2 -9.55 -4.64 2.13
CA THR A 2 -8.59 -5.73 2.44
C THR A 2 -7.56 -5.37 3.52
N SER A 3 -7.16 -4.10 3.64
CA SER A 3 -6.27 -3.62 4.71
C SER A 3 -6.84 -3.79 6.13
N THR A 4 -8.15 -4.01 6.27
CA THR A 4 -8.78 -4.29 7.57
C THR A 4 -8.49 -5.71 8.08
N GLN A 5 -8.02 -6.61 7.22
CA GLN A 5 -7.91 -8.06 7.44
C GLN A 5 -9.25 -8.78 7.73
N LEU A 6 -10.37 -8.10 7.49
CA LEU A 6 -11.73 -8.65 7.66
C LEU A 6 -12.35 -9.15 6.35
N VAL A 7 -11.59 -9.16 5.27
CA VAL A 7 -12.02 -9.72 3.98
C VAL A 7 -11.38 -11.08 3.78
N ASN A 8 -12.21 -12.10 3.60
CA ASN A 8 -11.74 -13.44 3.31
C ASN A 8 -11.09 -13.49 1.91
N PRO A 9 -9.82 -13.91 1.81
CA PRO A 9 -9.09 -13.86 0.54
C PRO A 9 -9.59 -14.87 -0.50
N GLU A 10 -10.28 -15.92 -0.10
CA GLU A 10 -10.83 -16.93 -1.02
C GLU A 10 -12.17 -16.48 -1.59
N THR A 11 -13.09 -16.09 -0.71
CA THR A 11 -14.45 -15.65 -1.11
C THR A 11 -14.47 -14.21 -1.62
N LYS A 12 -13.48 -13.40 -1.26
CA LYS A 12 -13.36 -11.97 -1.57
C LYS A 12 -14.55 -11.14 -1.05
N GLN A 13 -15.15 -11.63 0.02
CA GLN A 13 -16.24 -11.01 0.75
C GLN A 13 -15.83 -10.74 2.19
N TRP A 14 -16.63 -9.95 2.91
CA TRP A 14 -16.45 -9.78 4.35
C TRP A 14 -16.48 -11.14 5.05
N ASP A 15 -15.53 -11.37 5.94
CA ASP A 15 -15.48 -12.54 6.79
C ASP A 15 -16.36 -12.30 8.04
N TYR A 16 -17.64 -12.60 7.91
CA TYR A 16 -18.60 -12.36 8.97
C TYR A 16 -18.41 -13.27 10.19
N GLU A 17 -17.73 -14.40 10.04
CA GLU A 17 -17.36 -15.24 11.18
C GLU A 17 -16.31 -14.53 12.03
N LEU A 18 -15.27 -13.99 11.41
CA LEU A 18 -14.24 -13.20 12.08
C LEU A 18 -14.82 -11.90 12.67
N ILE A 19 -15.68 -11.21 11.94
CA ILE A 19 -16.33 -9.97 12.37
C ILE A 19 -17.15 -10.22 13.65
N ASP A 20 -17.92 -11.30 13.68
CA ASP A 20 -18.72 -11.68 14.86
C ASP A 20 -17.85 -12.08 16.04
N MET A 21 -16.79 -12.85 15.80
CA MET A 21 -15.84 -13.24 16.84
C MET A 21 -15.21 -12.02 17.52
N LEU A 22 -15.00 -10.95 16.76
CA LEU A 22 -14.48 -9.68 17.27
C LEU A 22 -15.56 -8.79 17.90
N GLY A 23 -16.81 -9.19 17.88
CA GLY A 23 -17.93 -8.43 18.43
C GLY A 23 -18.25 -7.15 17.64
N ILE A 24 -17.86 -7.07 16.37
CA ILE A 24 -18.10 -5.89 15.53
C ILE A 24 -19.49 -5.98 14.89
N ASN A 25 -20.22 -4.88 14.89
CA ASN A 25 -21.56 -4.84 14.31
C ASN A 25 -21.50 -5.01 12.78
N ARG A 26 -22.12 -6.08 12.27
CA ARG A 26 -22.17 -6.38 10.82
C ARG A 26 -22.75 -5.25 9.97
N ASN A 27 -23.69 -4.46 10.52
CA ASN A 27 -24.31 -3.34 9.80
C ASN A 27 -23.34 -2.17 9.49
N MET A 28 -22.13 -2.21 10.03
CA MET A 28 -21.08 -1.24 9.69
C MET A 28 -20.40 -1.55 8.34
N PHE A 29 -20.62 -2.75 7.79
CA PHE A 29 -19.94 -3.22 6.58
C PHE A 29 -20.88 -3.15 5.38
N MET A 30 -20.53 -2.27 4.45
CA MET A 30 -21.26 -2.15 3.19
C MET A 30 -20.80 -3.22 2.19
N GLU A 31 -21.61 -3.45 1.16
CA GLU A 31 -21.23 -4.34 0.05
C GLU A 31 -19.91 -3.92 -0.58
N LEU A 32 -19.03 -4.90 -0.80
CA LEU A 32 -17.75 -4.67 -1.49
C LEU A 32 -17.98 -4.52 -2.99
N LYS A 33 -17.38 -3.50 -3.58
CA LYS A 33 -17.40 -3.26 -5.03
C LYS A 33 -16.00 -3.34 -5.57
N GLN A 34 -15.87 -3.92 -6.76
CA GLN A 34 -14.58 -3.98 -7.46
C GLN A 34 -14.21 -2.63 -8.06
N PRO A 35 -12.91 -2.31 -8.11
CA PRO A 35 -12.41 -1.20 -8.92
C PRO A 35 -12.91 -1.30 -10.38
N GLY A 36 -13.25 -0.18 -10.98
CA GLY A 36 -13.87 -0.13 -12.31
C GLY A 36 -15.39 -0.25 -12.32
N THR A 37 -16.03 -0.63 -11.20
CA THR A 37 -17.50 -0.68 -11.12
C THR A 37 -18.09 0.73 -11.23
N ILE A 38 -19.07 0.90 -12.12
CA ILE A 38 -19.84 2.14 -12.22
C ILE A 38 -20.87 2.13 -11.09
N LEU A 39 -20.78 3.10 -10.19
CA LEU A 39 -21.68 3.25 -9.04
C LEU A 39 -22.96 3.99 -9.40
N GLY A 40 -22.94 4.80 -10.45
CA GLY A 40 -24.04 5.64 -10.87
C GLY A 40 -23.54 6.96 -11.49
N GLU A 41 -24.38 7.97 -11.41
CA GLU A 41 -24.06 9.34 -11.83
C GLU A 41 -23.85 10.24 -10.62
N LEU A 42 -23.38 11.46 -10.85
CA LEU A 42 -23.33 12.48 -9.82
C LEU A 42 -24.73 12.72 -9.24
N THR A 43 -24.81 12.99 -7.94
CA THR A 43 -26.06 13.43 -7.32
C THR A 43 -26.49 14.81 -7.87
N ASP A 44 -27.77 15.11 -7.85
CA ASP A 44 -28.29 16.39 -8.40
C ASP A 44 -27.66 17.61 -7.71
N GLY A 45 -27.35 17.51 -6.42
CA GLY A 45 -26.65 18.58 -5.72
C GLY A 45 -25.26 18.83 -6.30
N ILE A 46 -24.50 17.78 -6.56
CA ILE A 46 -23.16 17.90 -7.16
C ILE A 46 -23.23 18.36 -8.60
N LYS A 47 -24.16 17.82 -9.42
CA LYS A 47 -24.39 18.28 -10.81
C LYS A 47 -24.60 19.80 -10.88
N LYS A 48 -25.38 20.35 -9.94
CA LYS A 48 -25.62 21.80 -9.87
C LYS A 48 -24.36 22.60 -9.55
N ILE A 49 -23.51 22.07 -8.68
CA ILE A 49 -22.27 22.77 -8.27
C ILE A 49 -21.24 22.76 -9.40
N VAL A 50 -21.01 21.61 -10.02
CA VAL A 50 -19.97 21.45 -11.05
C VAL A 50 -20.43 21.86 -12.45
N GLY A 51 -21.75 21.95 -12.71
CA GLY A 51 -22.33 22.36 -13.99
C GLY A 51 -22.38 21.29 -15.07
N TYR A 52 -22.03 20.03 -14.76
CA TYR A 52 -22.09 18.90 -15.69
C TYR A 52 -22.47 17.60 -14.97
N ASN A 53 -22.73 16.55 -15.75
CA ASN A 53 -22.97 15.20 -15.24
C ASN A 53 -21.88 14.25 -15.75
N THR A 54 -21.51 13.30 -14.92
CA THR A 54 -20.57 12.22 -15.28
C THR A 54 -20.86 10.97 -14.46
N ARG A 55 -20.29 9.84 -14.90
CA ARG A 55 -20.37 8.59 -14.16
C ARG A 55 -19.37 8.59 -13.01
N VAL A 56 -19.80 8.07 -11.88
CA VAL A 56 -18.95 7.79 -10.71
C VAL A 56 -18.47 6.36 -10.81
N VAL A 57 -17.16 6.17 -10.83
CA VAL A 57 -16.53 4.86 -10.98
C VAL A 57 -15.71 4.57 -9.73
N MET A 58 -15.80 3.35 -9.20
CA MET A 58 -14.98 2.90 -8.08
C MET A 58 -13.51 2.84 -8.50
N CYS A 59 -12.66 3.57 -7.82
CA CYS A 59 -11.20 3.48 -8.00
C CYS A 59 -10.62 2.33 -7.17
N ALA A 60 -9.32 2.10 -7.26
CA ALA A 60 -8.62 1.09 -6.46
C ALA A 60 -8.62 1.38 -4.94
N SER A 61 -9.17 2.51 -4.52
CA SER A 61 -9.42 2.93 -3.11
C SER A 61 -8.18 3.07 -2.23
N HIS A 62 -7.01 2.94 -2.81
CA HIS A 62 -5.70 3.13 -2.17
C HIS A 62 -4.74 3.72 -3.20
N ASP A 63 -3.96 4.71 -2.82
CA ASP A 63 -3.03 5.41 -3.71
C ASP A 63 -1.99 4.46 -4.34
N THR A 64 -1.35 3.62 -3.52
CA THR A 64 -0.41 2.60 -4.00
C THR A 64 -1.10 1.58 -4.92
N ALA A 65 -2.35 1.19 -4.66
CA ALA A 65 -3.08 0.28 -5.54
C ALA A 65 -3.33 0.92 -6.92
N SER A 66 -3.67 2.20 -6.92
CA SER A 66 -3.84 2.98 -8.15
C SER A 66 -2.53 3.17 -8.90
N ALA A 67 -1.43 3.41 -8.16
CA ALA A 67 -0.10 3.56 -8.73
C ALA A 67 0.39 2.25 -9.38
N VAL A 68 0.22 1.11 -8.71
CA VAL A 68 0.59 -0.21 -9.26
C VAL A 68 -0.23 -0.53 -10.51
N MET A 69 -1.54 -0.26 -10.49
CA MET A 69 -2.41 -0.45 -11.65
C MET A 69 -2.00 0.43 -12.84
N ALA A 70 -1.43 1.61 -12.59
CA ALA A 70 -1.00 2.53 -13.63
C ALA A 70 0.38 2.21 -14.24
N VAL A 71 1.11 1.23 -13.71
CA VAL A 71 2.42 0.83 -14.27
C VAL A 71 2.23 0.24 -15.67
N PRO A 72 2.86 0.79 -16.71
CA PRO A 72 2.68 0.35 -18.09
C PRO A 72 3.46 -0.96 -18.36
N THR A 73 2.99 -2.06 -17.81
CA THR A 73 3.57 -3.39 -18.01
C THR A 73 2.52 -4.38 -18.45
N VAL A 74 2.93 -5.34 -19.26
CA VAL A 74 2.13 -6.51 -19.67
C VAL A 74 2.70 -7.82 -19.11
N ALA A 75 3.77 -7.74 -18.33
CA ALA A 75 4.39 -8.93 -17.74
C ALA A 75 3.68 -9.33 -16.45
N ASP A 76 3.47 -10.64 -16.26
CA ASP A 76 2.77 -11.18 -15.08
C ASP A 76 3.66 -11.27 -13.82
N ASN A 77 4.98 -11.21 -13.97
CA ASN A 77 5.95 -11.40 -12.89
C ASN A 77 6.74 -10.12 -12.57
N VAL A 78 6.05 -9.01 -12.46
CA VAL A 78 6.67 -7.71 -12.15
C VAL A 78 6.82 -7.55 -10.65
N LEU A 79 8.02 -7.18 -10.22
CA LEU A 79 8.27 -6.66 -8.89
C LEU A 79 8.16 -5.14 -8.93
N TYR A 80 7.31 -4.57 -8.10
CA TYR A 80 7.19 -3.14 -7.95
C TYR A 80 7.78 -2.66 -6.62
N LEU A 81 8.24 -1.41 -6.60
CA LEU A 81 8.64 -0.70 -5.41
C LEU A 81 7.96 0.68 -5.42
N SER A 82 6.97 0.85 -4.54
CA SER A 82 6.38 2.15 -4.25
C SER A 82 7.21 2.81 -3.16
N SER A 83 8.11 3.72 -3.57
CA SER A 83 9.05 4.36 -2.66
C SER A 83 8.50 5.68 -2.13
N GLY A 84 8.33 5.77 -0.81
CA GLY A 84 7.90 6.95 -0.09
C GLY A 84 8.50 6.96 1.31
N THR A 85 7.92 7.68 2.26
CA THR A 85 8.29 7.61 3.69
C THR A 85 8.32 6.15 4.15
N TRP A 86 7.28 5.39 3.81
CA TRP A 86 7.28 3.92 3.78
C TRP A 86 7.51 3.46 2.34
N SER A 87 8.23 2.39 2.16
CA SER A 87 8.35 1.73 0.87
C SER A 87 7.58 0.42 0.87
N LEU A 88 6.79 0.21 -0.17
CA LEU A 88 6.01 -1.02 -0.35
C LEU A 88 6.62 -1.79 -1.53
N MET A 89 7.20 -2.93 -1.25
CA MET A 89 7.77 -3.81 -2.26
C MET A 89 6.90 -5.06 -2.43
N GLY A 90 6.53 -5.37 -3.66
CA GLY A 90 5.65 -6.50 -3.90
C GLY A 90 5.47 -6.88 -5.35
N THR A 91 4.58 -7.83 -5.56
CA THR A 91 4.14 -8.30 -6.87
C THR A 91 2.64 -8.53 -6.87
N GLU A 92 2.04 -8.65 -8.03
CA GLU A 92 0.64 -9.03 -8.15
C GLU A 92 0.49 -10.54 -8.33
N LEU A 93 -0.45 -11.12 -7.59
CA LEU A 93 -0.79 -12.54 -7.64
C LEU A 93 -2.28 -12.72 -7.98
N LEU A 94 -2.62 -13.78 -8.70
CA LEU A 94 -4.01 -14.15 -8.96
C LEU A 94 -4.72 -14.75 -7.73
N LYS A 95 -3.94 -15.32 -6.80
CA LYS A 95 -4.43 -15.90 -5.55
C LYS A 95 -3.64 -15.33 -4.38
N ALA A 96 -4.32 -15.13 -3.26
CA ALA A 96 -3.65 -14.75 -2.02
C ALA A 96 -2.65 -15.82 -1.59
N ARG A 97 -1.55 -15.40 -1.03
CA ARG A 97 -0.52 -16.26 -0.47
C ARG A 97 -0.47 -16.12 1.05
N CYS A 98 -1.03 -17.10 1.76
CA CYS A 98 -1.23 -17.08 3.21
C CYS A 98 -0.46 -18.21 3.91
N ASP A 99 0.74 -18.55 3.41
CA ASP A 99 1.60 -19.57 4.02
C ASP A 99 2.38 -19.01 5.23
N GLU A 100 2.88 -19.91 6.07
CA GLU A 100 3.65 -19.57 7.27
C GLU A 100 4.89 -18.72 6.94
N LYS A 101 5.56 -18.98 5.82
CA LYS A 101 6.71 -18.21 5.37
C LYS A 101 6.33 -16.75 5.08
N SER A 102 5.16 -16.52 4.47
CA SER A 102 4.63 -15.19 4.23
C SER A 102 4.38 -14.45 5.54
N GLN A 103 3.80 -15.14 6.52
CA GLN A 103 3.55 -14.58 7.85
C GLN A 103 4.86 -14.22 8.57
N VAL A 104 5.82 -15.14 8.65
CA VAL A 104 7.12 -14.92 9.30
C VAL A 104 7.88 -13.78 8.65
N CYS A 105 7.81 -13.67 7.32
CA CYS A 105 8.45 -12.59 6.56
C CYS A 105 7.64 -11.28 6.54
N ASN A 106 6.49 -11.25 7.21
CA ASN A 106 5.59 -10.09 7.31
C ASN A 106 5.11 -9.59 5.94
N PHE A 107 4.72 -10.52 5.06
CA PHE A 107 4.03 -10.20 3.82
C PHE A 107 2.53 -10.15 4.04
N THR A 108 1.87 -9.26 3.31
CA THR A 108 0.42 -9.10 3.30
C THR A 108 -0.16 -9.29 1.90
N ASN A 109 -1.45 -9.57 1.84
CA ASN A 109 -2.21 -9.64 0.60
C ASN A 109 -3.24 -8.51 0.60
N GLU A 110 -3.08 -7.56 -0.29
CA GLU A 110 -4.04 -6.48 -0.46
C GLU A 110 -4.78 -6.63 -1.79
N GLY A 111 -6.08 -6.42 -1.78
CA GLY A 111 -6.88 -6.47 -3.00
C GLY A 111 -6.47 -5.38 -3.98
N GLY A 112 -6.31 -5.78 -5.22
CA GLY A 112 -6.02 -4.92 -6.36
C GLY A 112 -7.18 -4.88 -7.36
N TYR A 113 -6.88 -4.46 -8.58
CA TYR A 113 -7.78 -4.51 -9.72
C TYR A 113 -7.96 -5.95 -10.23
N ASP A 114 -9.08 -6.24 -10.87
CA ASP A 114 -9.39 -7.52 -11.52
C ASP A 114 -9.21 -8.75 -10.60
N TYR A 115 -9.65 -8.61 -9.32
CA TYR A 115 -9.52 -9.66 -8.30
C TYR A 115 -8.09 -10.14 -8.03
N ARG A 116 -7.07 -9.44 -8.49
CA ARG A 116 -5.67 -9.72 -8.15
C ARG A 116 -5.37 -9.29 -6.73
N PHE A 117 -4.33 -9.88 -6.16
CA PHE A 117 -3.78 -9.50 -4.86
C PHE A 117 -2.42 -8.85 -5.06
N ARG A 118 -2.23 -7.70 -4.45
CA ARG A 118 -0.90 -7.14 -4.24
C ARG A 118 -0.28 -7.87 -3.04
N TYR A 119 0.60 -8.81 -3.32
CA TYR A 119 1.39 -9.51 -2.32
C TYR A 119 2.63 -8.68 -2.05
N LEU A 120 2.66 -8.02 -0.91
CA LEU A 120 3.65 -6.99 -0.62
C LEU A 120 4.14 -7.04 0.82
N LYS A 121 5.26 -6.39 1.05
CA LYS A 121 5.84 -6.11 2.35
C LYS A 121 6.09 -4.62 2.47
N ASN A 122 5.73 -4.06 3.62
CA ASN A 122 6.18 -2.74 4.02
C ASN A 122 7.63 -2.82 4.47
N ILE A 123 8.48 -1.98 3.91
CA ILE A 123 9.85 -1.80 4.33
C ILE A 123 10.06 -0.34 4.73
N MET A 124 10.99 -0.12 5.64
CA MET A 124 11.35 1.24 6.03
C MET A 124 11.95 1.94 4.80
N GLY A 125 11.30 3.02 4.36
CA GLY A 125 11.69 3.75 3.16
C GLY A 125 12.49 5.01 3.49
N LEU A 126 12.08 6.13 2.91
CA LEU A 126 12.75 7.42 3.09
C LEU A 126 12.68 7.95 4.54
N TRP A 127 11.87 7.33 5.39
CA TRP A 127 11.85 7.62 6.82
C TRP A 127 13.25 7.55 7.45
N ILE A 128 14.07 6.56 7.06
CA ILE A 128 15.43 6.38 7.59
C ILE A 128 16.28 7.60 7.29
N ILE A 129 16.29 8.07 6.03
CA ILE A 129 17.09 9.26 5.67
C ILE A 129 16.54 10.55 6.28
N GLN A 130 15.21 10.62 6.50
CA GLN A 130 14.60 11.72 7.23
C GLN A 130 15.07 11.74 8.69
N SER A 131 15.08 10.56 9.36
CA SER A 131 15.57 10.43 10.73
C SER A 131 17.05 10.80 10.84
N VAL A 132 17.91 10.30 9.94
CA VAL A 132 19.32 10.69 9.88
C VAL A 132 19.48 12.21 9.72
N ARG A 133 18.68 12.83 8.86
CA ARG A 133 18.70 14.27 8.67
C ARG A 133 18.33 15.03 9.96
N HIS A 134 17.33 14.53 10.72
CA HIS A 134 16.96 15.11 12.02
C HIS A 134 18.08 14.98 13.07
N GLU A 135 18.80 13.86 13.09
CA GLU A 135 19.98 13.70 13.96
C GLU A 135 21.07 14.75 13.68
N PHE A 136 21.16 15.23 12.45
CA PHE A 136 22.02 16.35 12.06
C PHE A 136 21.33 17.72 12.25
N GLU A 137 20.26 17.81 13.03
CA GLU A 137 19.53 19.05 13.30
C GLU A 137 19.06 19.75 12.01
N ASP A 138 18.72 18.99 10.99
CA ASP A 138 18.27 19.45 9.66
C ASP A 138 19.29 20.38 8.94
N ARG A 139 20.56 20.31 9.28
CA ARG A 139 21.62 21.17 8.69
C ARG A 139 21.85 20.89 7.20
N TYR A 140 21.50 19.69 6.73
CA TYR A 140 21.68 19.28 5.35
C TYR A 140 20.34 19.19 4.62
N THR A 141 20.32 19.64 3.38
CA THR A 141 19.19 19.39 2.47
C THR A 141 19.26 17.97 1.93
N PHE A 142 18.15 17.45 1.42
CA PHE A 142 18.17 16.15 0.73
C PHE A 142 19.09 16.14 -0.49
N ALA A 143 19.19 17.27 -1.22
CA ALA A 143 20.06 17.38 -2.38
C ALA A 143 21.54 17.25 -1.99
N GLU A 144 21.96 17.85 -0.87
CA GLU A 144 23.31 17.72 -0.36
C GLU A 144 23.62 16.29 0.07
N LEU A 145 22.70 15.64 0.80
CA LEU A 145 22.87 14.24 1.21
C LEU A 145 22.95 13.30 0.00
N CYS A 146 22.16 13.51 -1.04
CA CYS A 146 22.23 12.73 -2.28
C CYS A 146 23.58 12.95 -2.99
N LYS A 147 24.06 14.18 -3.05
CA LYS A 147 25.34 14.50 -3.68
C LYS A 147 26.50 13.83 -2.94
N GLU A 148 26.54 13.94 -1.61
CA GLU A 148 27.55 13.26 -0.78
C GLU A 148 27.52 11.74 -0.99
N ALA A 149 26.31 11.16 -1.13
CA ALA A 149 26.18 9.73 -1.40
C ALA A 149 26.70 9.33 -2.79
N GLU A 150 26.52 10.18 -3.81
CA GLU A 150 27.07 9.95 -5.15
C GLU A 150 28.61 10.07 -5.19
N GLU A 151 29.17 10.99 -4.40
CA GLU A 151 30.62 11.24 -4.33
C GLU A 151 31.34 10.27 -3.38
N THR A 152 30.61 9.49 -2.59
CA THR A 152 31.18 8.51 -1.66
C THR A 152 31.55 7.22 -2.37
N ASP A 153 32.76 6.72 -2.11
CA ASP A 153 33.19 5.41 -2.60
C ASP A 153 32.25 4.29 -2.12
N TYR A 154 32.20 3.20 -2.92
CA TYR A 154 31.32 2.07 -2.64
C TYR A 154 31.52 1.51 -1.23
N ILE A 155 30.45 1.54 -0.42
CA ILE A 155 30.41 1.01 0.93
C ILE A 155 29.91 -0.44 0.88
N THR A 156 30.67 -1.38 1.43
CA THR A 156 30.31 -2.80 1.49
C THR A 156 29.31 -3.11 2.61
N SER A 157 29.25 -2.27 3.63
CA SER A 157 28.34 -2.42 4.77
C SER A 157 26.88 -2.25 4.34
N ARG A 158 26.02 -3.10 4.87
CA ARG A 158 24.57 -3.04 4.64
C ARG A 158 23.85 -3.02 5.98
N ILE A 159 22.81 -2.23 6.07
CA ILE A 159 21.94 -2.20 7.23
C ILE A 159 20.77 -3.16 7.02
N ASP A 160 20.35 -3.83 8.08
CA ASP A 160 19.10 -4.59 8.09
C ASP A 160 17.93 -3.63 8.38
N VAL A 161 17.28 -3.18 7.34
CA VAL A 161 16.13 -2.25 7.43
C VAL A 161 14.91 -2.84 8.15
N ASN A 162 14.90 -4.16 8.42
CA ASN A 162 13.85 -4.79 9.23
C ASN A 162 14.16 -4.75 10.73
N ASN A 163 15.33 -4.29 11.13
CA ASN A 163 15.67 -4.18 12.55
C ASN A 163 14.75 -3.16 13.22
N LYS A 164 14.26 -3.53 14.41
CA LYS A 164 13.30 -2.71 15.17
C LYS A 164 13.84 -1.33 15.54
N CYS A 165 15.15 -1.15 15.63
CA CYS A 165 15.76 0.16 15.92
C CYS A 165 15.41 1.23 14.87
N PHE A 166 15.02 0.83 13.64
CA PHE A 166 14.60 1.78 12.60
C PHE A 166 13.11 2.11 12.61
N LEU A 167 12.29 1.41 13.40
CA LEU A 167 10.84 1.68 13.47
C LEU A 167 10.51 2.96 14.23
N ALA A 168 11.20 3.19 15.32
CA ALA A 168 11.08 4.39 16.14
C ALA A 168 12.45 4.62 16.81
N PRO A 169 13.42 5.21 16.12
CA PRO A 169 14.71 5.49 16.73
C PRO A 169 14.49 6.42 17.92
N GLU A 170 14.90 5.99 19.09
CA GLU A 170 15.03 6.87 20.26
C GLU A 170 16.24 7.77 20.01
N ASN A 171 16.05 9.07 20.17
CA ASN A 171 17.10 10.08 20.07
C ASN A 171 18.18 9.91 21.14
#